data_52afde1e0c11b02c715c9c117e64108b
#
_entry.id   52afde1e0c11b02c715c9c117e64108b
#
_cell.length_a   1.000
_cell.length_b   1.000
_cell.length_c   1.000
_cell.angle_alpha   90.00
_cell.angle_beta   90.00
_cell.angle_gamma   90.00
#
_symmetry.space_group_name_H-M   'P 1'
#
loop_
_entity.id
_entity.type
_entity.pdbx_description
1 polymer ?
#
loop_
_entity_poly.entity_id
_entity_poly.type
_entity_poly.pdbx_seq_one_letter_code
_entity_poly.pdbx_strand_id
1 'polypeptide(L)'
;MPPIESDAAPSRREIHHRRIDMRGYRRQDGLFEVEGRIVDKKTELFTPVNGGNDVSPGSPIHDMGVRLVFNDRLEVLDVRTFTSAHPYAVSYTHLTLPTTPYV
;
A
#
# COMPACT_ATOMS: atom_id res chain seq x y z
N MET A 1 -14.31 11.68 -8.44
CA MET A 1 -14.26 13.09 -7.99
C MET A 1 -13.70 13.94 -9.12
N PRO A 2 -14.48 14.90 -9.52
CA PRO A 2 -13.96 15.79 -10.56
C PRO A 2 -12.77 16.60 -10.06
N PRO A 3 -11.84 16.99 -10.92
CA PRO A 3 -10.75 17.85 -10.53
C PRO A 3 -11.23 19.23 -10.10
N ILE A 4 -10.44 19.88 -9.27
CA ILE A 4 -10.67 21.26 -8.89
C ILE A 4 -10.26 22.14 -10.06
N GLU A 5 -11.19 22.97 -10.53
CA GLU A 5 -10.90 23.87 -11.64
C GLU A 5 -10.57 25.27 -11.12
N SER A 6 -9.68 25.92 -11.83
CA SER A 6 -9.36 27.32 -11.62
C SER A 6 -9.32 28.01 -12.97
N ASP A 7 -10.01 29.17 -13.08
CA ASP A 7 -10.10 29.92 -14.34
C ASP A 7 -8.73 30.37 -14.87
N ALA A 8 -7.76 30.54 -13.98
CA ALA A 8 -6.41 30.95 -14.34
C ALA A 8 -5.43 29.78 -14.46
N ALA A 9 -5.87 28.55 -14.25
CA ALA A 9 -4.97 27.41 -14.26
C ALA A 9 -4.61 26.99 -15.68
N PRO A 10 -3.33 26.76 -15.98
CA PRO A 10 -2.96 26.10 -17.24
C PRO A 10 -3.51 24.67 -17.27
N SER A 11 -3.60 24.08 -18.45
CA SER A 11 -3.97 22.69 -18.57
C SER A 11 -2.94 21.82 -17.83
N ARG A 12 -3.42 20.71 -17.28
CA ARG A 12 -2.58 19.82 -16.48
C ARG A 12 -2.81 18.37 -16.88
N ARG A 13 -1.80 17.56 -16.63
CA ARG A 13 -1.84 16.13 -16.90
C ARG A 13 -1.46 15.39 -15.62
N GLU A 14 -2.24 14.37 -15.25
CA GLU A 14 -1.87 13.50 -14.17
C GLU A 14 -0.64 12.69 -14.55
N ILE A 15 0.37 12.69 -13.69
CA ILE A 15 1.60 11.92 -13.90
C ILE A 15 1.81 10.83 -12.87
N HIS A 16 1.14 10.90 -11.73
CA HIS A 16 1.27 9.93 -10.66
C HIS A 16 -0.04 9.84 -9.88
N HIS A 17 -0.45 8.63 -9.57
CA HIS A 17 -1.62 8.36 -8.75
C HIS A 17 -1.26 7.36 -7.66
N ARG A 18 -1.47 7.74 -6.41
CA ARG A 18 -1.35 6.85 -5.26
C ARG A 18 -2.71 6.63 -4.65
N ARG A 19 -3.05 5.36 -4.46
CA ARG A 19 -4.26 4.96 -3.77
C ARG A 19 -3.90 4.17 -2.53
N ILE A 20 -4.49 4.54 -1.40
CA ILE A 20 -4.33 3.84 -0.14
C ILE A 20 -5.72 3.42 0.33
N ASP A 21 -5.89 2.11 0.52
CA ASP A 21 -7.10 1.54 1.11
C ASP A 21 -6.76 1.02 2.49
N MET A 22 -7.56 1.40 3.48
CA MET A 22 -7.47 0.89 4.85
C MET A 22 -8.82 0.35 5.25
N ARG A 23 -8.85 -0.89 5.72
CA ARG A 23 -10.09 -1.56 6.15
C ARG A 23 -9.91 -2.25 7.47
N GLY A 24 -10.88 -2.08 8.35
CA GLY A 24 -10.90 -2.74 9.64
C GLY A 24 -12.02 -3.77 9.72
N TYR A 25 -11.76 -4.89 10.38
CA TYR A 25 -12.69 -6.01 10.51
C TYR A 25 -12.76 -6.47 11.95
N ARG A 26 -13.96 -6.83 12.39
CA ARG A 26 -14.17 -7.61 13.61
C ARG A 26 -14.43 -9.05 13.21
N ARG A 27 -13.66 -9.96 13.76
CA ARG A 27 -13.78 -11.38 13.46
C ARG A 27 -14.76 -12.05 14.43
N GLN A 28 -15.31 -13.19 14.01
CA GLN A 28 -16.21 -13.97 14.87
C GLN A 28 -15.49 -14.62 16.04
N ASP A 29 -14.18 -14.81 15.95
CA ASP A 29 -13.36 -15.35 17.05
C ASP A 29 -12.96 -14.29 18.08
N GLY A 30 -13.49 -13.07 17.98
CA GLY A 30 -13.20 -11.99 18.91
C GLY A 30 -11.94 -11.21 18.61
N LEU A 31 -11.23 -11.53 17.55
CA LEU A 31 -10.06 -10.81 17.11
C LEU A 31 -10.43 -9.69 16.13
N PHE A 32 -9.49 -8.81 15.90
CA PHE A 32 -9.62 -7.70 14.95
C PHE A 32 -8.56 -7.82 13.87
N GLU A 33 -8.93 -7.42 12.66
CA GLU A 33 -7.99 -7.32 11.55
C GLU A 33 -8.00 -5.90 10.97
N VAL A 34 -6.83 -5.42 10.58
CA VAL A 34 -6.69 -4.23 9.76
C VAL A 34 -5.92 -4.62 8.51
N GLU A 35 -6.43 -4.23 7.36
CA GLU A 35 -5.75 -4.41 6.09
C GLU A 35 -5.46 -3.05 5.49
N GLY A 36 -4.22 -2.88 5.02
CA GLY A 36 -3.81 -1.70 4.28
C GLY A 36 -3.21 -2.10 2.95
N ARG A 37 -3.52 -1.33 1.91
CA ARG A 37 -2.95 -1.56 0.59
C ARG A 37 -2.60 -0.23 -0.05
N ILE A 38 -1.42 -0.18 -0.67
CA ILE A 38 -0.94 0.97 -1.43
C ILE A 38 -0.73 0.52 -2.87
N VAL A 39 -1.32 1.25 -3.80
CA VAL A 39 -1.10 1.06 -5.23
C VAL A 39 -0.68 2.39 -5.83
N ASP A 40 0.52 2.40 -6.41
CA ASP A 40 1.08 3.56 -7.12
C ASP A 40 1.17 3.27 -8.60
N LYS A 41 0.74 4.22 -9.40
CA LYS A 41 0.84 4.15 -10.87
C LYS A 41 1.38 5.46 -11.41
N LYS A 42 2.15 5.36 -12.49
CA LYS A 42 2.57 6.52 -13.28
C LYS A 42 2.00 6.40 -14.70
N THR A 43 1.74 7.54 -15.32
CA THR A 43 1.23 7.59 -16.69
C THR A 43 2.33 7.49 -17.72
N GLU A 44 3.60 7.61 -17.30
CA GLU A 44 4.77 7.54 -18.18
C GLU A 44 5.63 6.35 -17.79
N LEU A 45 6.52 5.94 -18.69
CA LEU A 45 7.49 4.90 -18.39
C LEU A 45 8.30 5.28 -17.16
N PHE A 46 8.39 4.36 -16.20
CA PHE A 46 9.20 4.53 -15.02
C PHE A 46 10.43 3.63 -15.08
N THR A 47 11.60 4.24 -14.95
CA THR A 47 12.87 3.53 -14.94
C THR A 47 13.50 3.68 -13.56
N PRO A 48 13.60 2.60 -12.77
CA PRO A 48 14.20 2.66 -11.45
C PRO A 48 15.67 3.03 -11.51
N VAL A 49 16.12 3.86 -10.55
CA VAL A 49 17.49 4.40 -10.52
C VAL A 49 18.54 3.32 -10.22
N ASN A 50 18.19 2.31 -9.45
CA ASN A 50 19.12 1.31 -8.94
C ASN A 50 18.98 -0.06 -9.61
N GLY A 51 18.63 -0.11 -10.88
CA GLY A 51 18.69 -1.33 -11.67
C GLY A 51 17.50 -2.26 -11.57
N GLY A 52 16.34 -1.77 -11.11
CA GLY A 52 15.09 -2.52 -11.23
C GLY A 52 14.59 -2.56 -12.66
N ASN A 53 13.55 -3.35 -12.92
CA ASN A 53 12.92 -3.42 -14.23
C ASN A 53 12.11 -2.16 -14.53
N ASP A 54 12.09 -1.75 -15.79
CA ASP A 54 11.23 -0.67 -16.24
C ASP A 54 9.76 -1.03 -16.01
N VAL A 55 8.97 -0.03 -15.65
CA VAL A 55 7.54 -0.17 -15.44
C VAL A 55 6.79 0.58 -16.54
N SER A 56 5.96 -0.15 -17.26
CA SER A 56 5.19 0.41 -18.37
C SER A 56 4.17 1.44 -17.87
N PRO A 57 3.81 2.43 -18.70
CA PRO A 57 2.78 3.40 -18.35
C PRO A 57 1.48 2.72 -17.93
N GLY A 58 0.89 3.20 -16.84
CA GLY A 58 -0.36 2.66 -16.30
C GLY A 58 -0.22 1.39 -15.48
N SER A 59 0.93 0.73 -15.49
CA SER A 59 1.20 -0.44 -14.64
C SER A 59 1.59 0.00 -13.25
N PRO A 60 1.28 -0.79 -12.20
CA PRO A 60 1.66 -0.42 -10.84
C PRO A 60 3.18 -0.40 -10.65
N ILE A 61 3.68 0.68 -10.05
CA ILE A 61 5.06 0.76 -9.55
C ILE A 61 5.14 0.07 -8.19
N HIS A 62 4.16 0.36 -7.34
CA HIS A 62 3.98 -0.28 -6.05
C HIS A 62 2.58 -0.86 -5.97
N ASP A 63 2.48 -2.08 -5.50
CA ASP A 63 1.24 -2.71 -5.09
C ASP A 63 1.58 -3.60 -3.91
N MET A 64 1.42 -3.06 -2.73
CA MET A 64 1.85 -3.69 -1.49
C MET A 64 0.77 -3.57 -0.44
N GLY A 65 0.76 -4.50 0.48
CA GLY A 65 -0.19 -4.44 1.57
C GLY A 65 0.31 -5.09 2.83
N VAL A 66 -0.45 -4.85 3.89
CA VAL A 66 -0.22 -5.42 5.21
C VAL A 66 -1.56 -5.85 5.79
N ARG A 67 -1.55 -7.00 6.47
CA ARG A 67 -2.65 -7.45 7.32
C ARG A 67 -2.14 -7.59 8.73
N LEU A 68 -2.83 -6.94 9.65
CA LEU A 68 -2.52 -6.96 11.08
C LEU A 68 -3.67 -7.62 11.81
N VAL A 69 -3.37 -8.59 12.67
CA VAL A 69 -4.37 -9.24 13.55
C VAL A 69 -4.01 -8.92 15.00
N PHE A 70 -4.98 -8.47 15.75
CA PHE A 70 -4.79 -8.14 17.16
C PHE A 70 -6.03 -8.46 18.00
N ASN A 71 -5.84 -8.54 19.30
CA ASN A 71 -6.93 -8.80 20.24
C ASN A 71 -7.47 -7.51 20.86
N ASP A 72 -8.44 -7.64 21.76
CA ASP A 72 -9.08 -6.51 22.43
C ASP A 72 -8.16 -5.79 23.43
N ARG A 73 -7.00 -6.34 23.72
CA ARG A 73 -5.96 -5.74 24.56
C ARG A 73 -4.88 -5.06 23.75
N LEU A 74 -5.10 -4.92 22.43
CA LEU A 74 -4.16 -4.35 21.49
C LEU A 74 -2.83 -5.11 21.40
N GLU A 75 -2.86 -6.41 21.69
CA GLU A 75 -1.72 -7.29 21.47
C GLU A 75 -1.76 -7.75 20.01
N VAL A 76 -0.68 -7.52 19.28
CA VAL A 76 -0.57 -7.94 17.89
C VAL A 76 -0.22 -9.41 17.86
N LEU A 77 -1.06 -10.21 17.19
CA LEU A 77 -0.92 -11.66 17.14
C LEU A 77 -0.33 -12.13 15.82
N ASP A 78 -0.55 -11.40 14.74
CA ASP A 78 -0.03 -11.76 13.44
C ASP A 78 0.13 -10.52 12.58
N VAL A 79 1.19 -10.48 11.78
CA VAL A 79 1.42 -9.47 10.78
C VAL A 79 1.86 -10.15 9.50
N ARG A 80 1.18 -9.85 8.40
CA ARG A 80 1.56 -10.35 7.08
C ARG A 80 1.68 -9.21 6.12
N THR A 81 2.69 -9.27 5.28
CA THR A 81 2.88 -8.34 4.19
C THR A 81 2.80 -9.07 2.87
N PHE A 82 2.37 -8.37 1.84
CA PHE A 82 2.39 -8.90 0.49
C PHE A 82 2.83 -7.80 -0.48
N THR A 83 3.43 -8.23 -1.57
CA THR A 83 3.93 -7.33 -2.59
C THR A 83 3.64 -7.93 -3.95
N SER A 84 2.80 -7.26 -4.73
CA SER A 84 2.48 -7.66 -6.11
C SER A 84 3.31 -6.89 -7.13
N ALA A 85 3.71 -5.67 -6.79
CA ALA A 85 4.54 -4.84 -7.66
C ALA A 85 5.42 -3.92 -6.83
N HIS A 86 6.68 -3.79 -7.23
CA HIS A 86 7.65 -2.88 -6.62
C HIS A 86 8.78 -2.61 -7.62
N PRO A 87 9.40 -1.42 -7.57
CA PRO A 87 10.49 -1.08 -8.49
C PRO A 87 11.82 -1.73 -8.14
N TYR A 88 11.97 -2.22 -6.91
CA TYR A 88 13.19 -2.85 -6.40
C TYR A 88 12.86 -4.20 -5.80
N ALA A 89 13.85 -5.10 -5.74
CA ALA A 89 13.67 -6.39 -5.10
C ALA A 89 13.38 -6.24 -3.60
N VAL A 90 12.30 -6.91 -3.15
CA VAL A 90 11.90 -6.93 -1.74
C VAL A 90 11.78 -8.38 -1.32
N SER A 91 12.37 -8.73 -0.19
CA SER A 91 12.43 -10.11 0.29
C SER A 91 11.41 -10.45 1.38
N TYR A 92 10.67 -9.49 1.89
CA TYR A 92 9.77 -9.73 3.02
C TYR A 92 8.34 -9.93 2.56
N THR A 93 7.77 -11.06 2.90
CA THR A 93 6.33 -11.33 2.77
C THR A 93 5.66 -11.55 4.11
N HIS A 94 6.45 -11.72 5.15
CA HIS A 94 5.95 -12.00 6.50
C HIS A 94 6.90 -11.40 7.53
N LEU A 95 6.32 -10.73 8.53
CA LEU A 95 7.04 -10.20 9.69
C LEU A 95 6.50 -10.86 10.94
N THR A 96 7.41 -11.31 11.79
CA THR A 96 7.07 -11.84 13.11
C THR A 96 7.34 -10.78 14.17
N LEU A 97 6.31 -10.43 14.93
CA LEU A 97 6.41 -9.47 16.00
C LEU A 97 6.20 -10.15 17.38
N PRO A 98 6.85 -9.64 18.44
CA PRO A 98 6.54 -10.13 19.78
C PRO A 98 5.09 -9.81 20.12
N THR A 99 4.45 -10.69 20.89
CA THR A 99 3.05 -10.52 21.31
C THR A 99 2.97 -9.58 22.52
N THR A 100 3.50 -8.38 22.39
CA THR A 100 3.42 -7.35 23.41
C THR A 100 2.38 -6.31 23.03
N PRO A 101 1.67 -5.72 24.01
CA PRO A 101 0.69 -4.68 23.70
C PRO A 101 1.37 -3.45 23.10
N TYR A 102 0.70 -2.84 22.13
CA TYR A 102 1.08 -1.54 21.62
C TYR A 102 0.30 -0.45 22.33
N VAL A 103 1.00 0.55 22.75
CA VAL A 103 0.43 1.66 23.52
C VAL A 103 0.39 2.90 22.66
#